data_08b6e3ebecda01ca1bd1cd01c5be3b0e
#
_entry.id   08b6e3ebecda01ca1bd1cd01c5be3b0e
#
_cell.length_a   1.000
_cell.length_b   1.000
_cell.length_c   1.000
_cell.angle_alpha   90.00
_cell.angle_beta   90.00
_cell.angle_gamma   90.00
#
_symmetry.space_group_name_H-M   'P 1'
#
loop_
_entity.id
_entity.type
_entity.pdbx_description
1 polymer ?
#
loop_
_entity_poly.entity_id
_entity_poly.type
_entity_poly.pdbx_seq_one_letter_code
_entity_poly.pdbx_strand_id
1 'polypeptide(L)'
;MAQQTMRKAAFDDIKVVIVEDYKLTRVGLRYALNDMENVSVVGEAESAESGLDLIEENQPDVVLMDLGLPGMNGLEATMQIPKVAPKSKVVILTSHDREEEVVASFGAGACGYCLKDIDTKTLSNVVKSAAKGACWIDEKVAPLALKNFPKPESLEILGRTQSVDQKTKLTDREEEVLKLLVQGKSNTQIAENLIVSVHTAKAHVCSILQKLCVDDRVQAAVKAIKEGLVSV
;
A
#
# COMPACT_ATOMS: atom_id res chain seq x y z
N MET A 1 -37.06 -35.73 -22.27
CA MET A 1 -36.78 -35.04 -21.02
C MET A 1 -35.39 -34.44 -21.10
N ALA A 2 -35.32 -33.17 -21.47
CA ALA A 2 -34.06 -32.45 -21.62
C ALA A 2 -33.72 -31.80 -20.29
N GLN A 3 -32.67 -32.27 -19.63
CA GLN A 3 -32.10 -31.60 -18.47
C GLN A 3 -31.38 -30.36 -18.97
N GLN A 4 -31.98 -29.19 -18.74
CA GLN A 4 -31.35 -27.88 -18.85
C GLN A 4 -30.29 -27.78 -17.76
N THR A 5 -29.04 -28.04 -18.16
CA THR A 5 -27.88 -27.66 -17.37
C THR A 5 -27.84 -26.11 -17.36
N MET A 6 -28.35 -25.50 -16.29
CA MET A 6 -28.12 -24.08 -16.02
C MET A 6 -26.62 -23.85 -16.02
N ARG A 7 -26.11 -23.16 -17.03
CA ARG A 7 -24.78 -22.55 -17.02
C ARG A 7 -24.74 -21.58 -15.85
N LYS A 8 -24.12 -22.03 -14.74
CA LYS A 8 -23.66 -21.15 -13.67
C LYS A 8 -22.78 -20.10 -14.35
N ALA A 9 -23.15 -18.83 -14.27
CA ALA A 9 -22.30 -17.75 -14.77
C ALA A 9 -20.90 -17.99 -14.21
N ALA A 10 -19.93 -18.14 -15.08
CA ALA A 10 -18.54 -18.29 -14.69
C ALA A 10 -18.14 -16.98 -14.00
N PHE A 11 -18.12 -16.96 -12.68
CA PHE A 11 -17.33 -15.97 -11.95
C PHE A 11 -15.89 -16.30 -12.29
N ASP A 12 -15.18 -15.36 -12.92
CA ASP A 12 -13.75 -15.51 -13.14
C ASP A 12 -13.09 -15.78 -11.79
N ASP A 13 -12.31 -16.87 -11.70
CA ASP A 13 -11.58 -17.22 -10.49
C ASP A 13 -10.62 -16.09 -10.10
N ILE A 14 -10.64 -15.70 -8.84
CA ILE A 14 -9.71 -14.72 -8.29
C ILE A 14 -8.31 -15.33 -8.31
N LYS A 15 -7.43 -14.76 -9.11
CA LYS A 15 -6.03 -15.18 -9.23
C LYS A 15 -5.21 -14.61 -8.08
N VAL A 16 -4.53 -15.47 -7.35
CA VAL A 16 -3.70 -15.07 -6.21
C VAL A 16 -2.25 -15.47 -6.43
N VAL A 17 -1.33 -14.55 -6.15
CA VAL A 17 0.11 -14.84 -5.98
C VAL A 17 0.46 -14.73 -4.51
N ILE A 18 1.23 -15.71 -4.01
CA ILE A 18 1.72 -15.76 -2.63
C ILE A 18 3.22 -15.43 -2.66
N VAL A 19 3.65 -14.45 -1.86
CA VAL A 19 5.07 -14.11 -1.65
C VAL A 19 5.38 -14.25 -0.17
N GLU A 20 6.08 -15.33 0.19
CA GLU A 20 6.30 -15.77 1.57
C GLU A 20 7.59 -16.61 1.61
N ASP A 21 8.57 -16.27 2.42
CA ASP A 21 9.85 -16.98 2.48
C ASP A 21 9.75 -18.31 3.22
N TYR A 22 8.90 -18.38 4.27
CA TYR A 22 8.78 -19.59 5.06
C TYR A 22 7.94 -20.66 4.37
N LYS A 23 8.60 -21.71 3.89
CA LYS A 23 8.00 -22.77 3.05
C LYS A 23 6.73 -23.38 3.65
N LEU A 24 6.69 -23.63 4.97
CA LEU A 24 5.53 -24.26 5.59
C LEU A 24 4.31 -23.33 5.57
N THR A 25 4.48 -22.06 5.84
CA THR A 25 3.42 -21.04 5.74
C THR A 25 2.93 -20.93 4.30
N ARG A 26 3.84 -20.82 3.33
CA ARG A 26 3.50 -20.74 1.90
C ARG A 26 2.67 -21.95 1.43
N VAL A 27 3.08 -23.16 1.80
CA VAL A 27 2.32 -24.39 1.49
C VAL A 27 0.95 -24.39 2.18
N GLY A 28 0.87 -23.98 3.44
CA GLY A 28 -0.40 -23.86 4.18
C GLY A 28 -1.36 -22.88 3.53
N LEU A 29 -0.88 -21.70 3.14
CA LEU A 29 -1.66 -20.67 2.43
C LEU A 29 -2.18 -21.19 1.10
N ARG A 30 -1.33 -21.87 0.31
CA ARG A 30 -1.75 -22.48 -0.95
C ARG A 30 -2.88 -23.47 -0.76
N TYR A 31 -2.78 -24.38 0.19
CA TYR A 31 -3.85 -25.35 0.48
C TYR A 31 -5.13 -24.64 0.91
N ALA A 32 -5.01 -23.67 1.83
CA ALA A 32 -6.15 -22.91 2.31
C ALA A 32 -6.87 -22.17 1.18
N LEU A 33 -6.11 -21.51 0.28
CA LEU A 33 -6.68 -20.74 -0.83
C LEU A 33 -7.28 -21.64 -1.90
N ASN A 34 -6.64 -22.74 -2.27
CA ASN A 34 -7.15 -23.68 -3.29
C ASN A 34 -8.39 -24.44 -2.83
N ASP A 35 -8.68 -24.51 -1.52
CA ASP A 35 -9.93 -25.06 -0.97
C ASP A 35 -11.09 -24.04 -1.03
N MET A 36 -10.83 -22.80 -1.43
CA MET A 36 -11.84 -21.74 -1.52
C MET A 36 -12.52 -21.75 -2.90
N GLU A 37 -13.85 -21.62 -2.91
CA GLU A 37 -14.58 -21.44 -4.17
C GLU A 37 -14.17 -20.15 -4.89
N ASN A 38 -13.90 -20.23 -6.19
CA ASN A 38 -13.55 -19.15 -7.10
C ASN A 38 -12.25 -18.41 -6.69
N VAL A 39 -11.27 -19.13 -6.15
CA VAL A 39 -9.93 -18.63 -5.87
C VAL A 39 -8.91 -19.63 -6.40
N SER A 40 -7.89 -19.17 -7.09
CA SER A 40 -6.80 -20.00 -7.62
C SER A 40 -5.44 -19.37 -7.35
N VAL A 41 -4.52 -20.16 -6.79
CA VAL A 41 -3.11 -19.72 -6.63
C VAL A 41 -2.40 -19.93 -7.96
N VAL A 42 -2.01 -18.84 -8.60
CA VAL A 42 -1.35 -18.83 -9.92
C VAL A 42 0.17 -18.69 -9.83
N GLY A 43 0.70 -18.39 -8.65
CA GLY A 43 2.14 -18.30 -8.41
C GLY A 43 2.50 -18.29 -6.93
N GLU A 44 3.69 -18.81 -6.63
CA GLU A 44 4.29 -18.83 -5.29
C GLU A 44 5.75 -18.42 -5.39
N ALA A 45 6.18 -17.48 -4.54
CA ALA A 45 7.55 -17.00 -4.49
C ALA A 45 8.07 -17.02 -3.05
N GLU A 46 9.39 -17.19 -2.92
CA GLU A 46 10.08 -17.17 -1.62
C GLU A 46 10.89 -15.89 -1.38
N SER A 47 10.91 -14.99 -2.35
CA SER A 47 11.53 -13.67 -2.27
C SER A 47 10.68 -12.62 -2.98
N ALA A 48 10.90 -11.36 -2.65
CA ALA A 48 10.23 -10.24 -3.29
C ALA A 48 10.54 -10.15 -4.78
N GLU A 49 11.80 -10.40 -5.16
CA GLU A 49 12.26 -10.34 -6.54
C GLU A 49 11.55 -11.37 -7.41
N SER A 50 11.58 -12.65 -7.01
CA SER A 50 10.84 -13.72 -7.73
C SER A 50 9.33 -13.51 -7.69
N GLY A 51 8.81 -12.87 -6.62
CA GLY A 51 7.41 -12.48 -6.52
C GLY A 51 7.01 -11.45 -7.56
N LEU A 52 7.82 -10.40 -7.76
CA LEU A 52 7.57 -9.37 -8.76
C LEU A 52 7.56 -9.94 -10.18
N ASP A 53 8.47 -10.85 -10.51
CA ASP A 53 8.50 -11.53 -11.82
C ASP A 53 7.19 -12.32 -12.06
N LEU A 54 6.75 -13.11 -11.07
CA LEU A 54 5.51 -13.86 -11.15
C LEU A 54 4.26 -12.97 -11.22
N ILE A 55 4.27 -11.83 -10.51
CA ILE A 55 3.18 -10.86 -10.54
C ILE A 55 3.08 -10.19 -11.91
N GLU A 56 4.21 -9.82 -12.51
CA GLU A 56 4.25 -9.26 -13.85
C GLU A 56 3.76 -10.27 -14.91
N GLU A 57 4.17 -11.53 -14.82
CA GLU A 57 3.79 -12.58 -15.76
C GLU A 57 2.30 -12.96 -15.64
N ASN A 58 1.79 -13.16 -14.42
CA ASN A 58 0.46 -13.73 -14.19
C ASN A 58 -0.64 -12.68 -14.04
N GLN A 59 -0.31 -11.40 -13.81
CA GLN A 59 -1.27 -10.30 -13.58
C GLN A 59 -2.38 -10.73 -12.61
N PRO A 60 -2.04 -11.08 -11.33
CA PRO A 60 -3.03 -11.59 -10.38
C PRO A 60 -4.01 -10.50 -9.93
N ASP A 61 -5.18 -10.91 -9.46
CA ASP A 61 -6.14 -10.00 -8.84
C ASP A 61 -5.68 -9.59 -7.43
N VAL A 62 -5.09 -10.54 -6.68
CA VAL A 62 -4.62 -10.31 -5.30
C VAL A 62 -3.22 -10.88 -5.13
N VAL A 63 -2.38 -10.13 -4.42
CA VAL A 63 -1.06 -10.56 -3.97
C VAL A 63 -1.10 -10.65 -2.45
N LEU A 64 -0.81 -11.83 -1.89
CA LEU A 64 -0.51 -11.99 -0.47
C LEU A 64 1.01 -11.79 -0.29
N MET A 65 1.39 -10.78 0.46
CA MET A 65 2.77 -10.32 0.60
C MET A 65 3.21 -10.36 2.06
N ASP A 66 4.23 -11.14 2.37
CA ASP A 66 4.90 -11.02 3.66
C ASP A 66 5.82 -9.79 3.70
N LEU A 67 5.98 -9.20 4.87
CA LEU A 67 6.91 -8.09 5.11
C LEU A 67 8.34 -8.59 5.35
N GLY A 68 8.50 -9.73 6.01
CA GLY A 68 9.76 -10.26 6.49
C GLY A 68 10.61 -10.98 5.45
N LEU A 69 10.52 -10.61 4.16
CA LEU A 69 11.23 -11.28 3.08
C LEU A 69 12.76 -10.97 3.12
N PRO A 70 13.60 -11.93 2.73
CA PRO A 70 15.04 -11.71 2.60
C PRO A 70 15.36 -10.83 1.38
N GLY A 71 16.39 -10.01 1.49
CA GLY A 71 16.80 -9.09 0.40
C GLY A 71 15.88 -7.88 0.32
N MET A 72 15.11 -7.75 -0.74
CA MET A 72 14.06 -6.74 -0.85
C MET A 72 12.90 -7.10 0.09
N ASN A 73 12.52 -6.18 0.99
CA ASN A 73 11.42 -6.41 1.90
C ASN A 73 10.04 -6.25 1.21
N GLY A 74 8.99 -6.78 1.86
CA GLY A 74 7.63 -6.76 1.30
C GLY A 74 7.04 -5.36 1.08
N LEU A 75 7.48 -4.35 1.85
CA LEU A 75 7.07 -2.95 1.63
C LEU A 75 7.66 -2.40 0.34
N GLU A 76 8.94 -2.64 0.10
CA GLU A 76 9.62 -2.21 -1.13
C GLU A 76 9.02 -2.89 -2.36
N ALA A 77 8.69 -4.18 -2.25
CA ALA A 77 7.99 -4.91 -3.30
C ALA A 77 6.59 -4.34 -3.55
N THR A 78 5.83 -4.06 -2.49
CA THR A 78 4.49 -3.46 -2.59
C THR A 78 4.50 -2.13 -3.35
N MET A 79 5.50 -1.28 -3.15
CA MET A 79 5.66 -0.02 -3.91
C MET A 79 5.98 -0.23 -5.40
N GLN A 80 6.47 -1.40 -5.80
CA GLN A 80 6.80 -1.69 -7.19
C GLN A 80 5.64 -2.33 -7.95
N ILE A 81 4.75 -3.05 -7.27
CA ILE A 81 3.62 -3.77 -7.90
C ILE A 81 2.76 -2.88 -8.80
N PRO A 82 2.40 -1.63 -8.45
CA PRO A 82 1.62 -0.78 -9.35
C PRO A 82 2.26 -0.48 -10.71
N LYS A 83 3.59 -0.63 -10.83
CA LYS A 83 4.33 -0.42 -12.08
C LYS A 83 4.24 -1.61 -13.02
N VAL A 84 4.22 -2.84 -12.48
CA VAL A 84 4.22 -4.09 -13.23
C VAL A 84 2.84 -4.72 -13.34
N ALA A 85 1.97 -4.49 -12.34
CA ALA A 85 0.61 -5.03 -12.29
C ALA A 85 -0.37 -4.00 -11.64
N PRO A 86 -0.76 -2.94 -12.35
CA PRO A 86 -1.52 -1.81 -11.78
C PRO A 86 -2.92 -2.15 -11.29
N LYS A 87 -3.47 -3.30 -11.68
CA LYS A 87 -4.79 -3.77 -11.23
C LYS A 87 -4.72 -4.65 -10.00
N SER A 88 -3.56 -5.24 -9.71
CA SER A 88 -3.37 -6.16 -8.59
C SER A 88 -3.54 -5.45 -7.26
N LYS A 89 -4.20 -6.10 -6.32
CA LYS A 89 -4.42 -5.63 -4.95
C LYS A 89 -3.48 -6.34 -4.01
N VAL A 90 -2.73 -5.58 -3.21
CA VAL A 90 -1.78 -6.14 -2.27
C VAL A 90 -2.41 -6.23 -0.89
N VAL A 91 -2.41 -7.43 -0.32
CA VAL A 91 -2.75 -7.70 1.07
C VAL A 91 -1.48 -8.13 1.79
N ILE A 92 -1.07 -7.37 2.76
CA ILE A 92 0.04 -7.75 3.64
C ILE A 92 -0.44 -8.87 4.57
N LEU A 93 0.36 -9.94 4.66
CA LEU A 93 0.13 -11.05 5.57
C LEU A 93 1.41 -11.33 6.34
N THR A 94 1.49 -10.91 7.58
CA THR A 94 2.73 -10.89 8.38
C THR A 94 2.50 -11.30 9.83
N SER A 95 3.57 -11.66 10.53
CA SER A 95 3.54 -11.89 11.98
C SER A 95 3.76 -10.59 12.79
N HIS A 96 3.94 -9.47 12.13
CA HIS A 96 4.25 -8.20 12.75
C HIS A 96 2.99 -7.38 13.00
N ASP A 97 2.92 -6.74 14.18
CA ASP A 97 1.81 -5.89 14.61
C ASP A 97 2.26 -4.46 14.97
N ARG A 98 3.42 -4.03 14.46
CA ARG A 98 3.98 -2.72 14.76
C ARG A 98 3.24 -1.61 14.03
N GLU A 99 2.90 -0.55 14.76
CA GLU A 99 2.19 0.61 14.22
C GLU A 99 2.87 1.20 12.97
N GLU A 100 4.20 1.33 13.01
CA GLU A 100 5.00 1.88 11.92
C GLU A 100 4.89 1.05 10.62
N GLU A 101 4.88 -0.29 10.76
CA GLU A 101 4.75 -1.22 9.62
C GLU A 101 3.35 -1.22 9.04
N VAL A 102 2.32 -1.13 9.89
CA VAL A 102 0.93 -1.00 9.45
C VAL A 102 0.74 0.27 8.61
N VAL A 103 1.19 1.42 9.14
CA VAL A 103 1.07 2.72 8.44
C VAL A 103 1.88 2.72 7.15
N ALA A 104 3.12 2.22 7.20
CA ALA A 104 3.99 2.14 6.03
C ALA A 104 3.40 1.24 4.93
N SER A 105 2.72 0.14 5.30
CA SER A 105 2.08 -0.78 4.34
C SER A 105 0.97 -0.10 3.53
N PHE A 106 0.09 0.63 4.19
CA PHE A 106 -0.94 1.41 3.49
C PHE A 106 -0.34 2.56 2.69
N GLY A 107 0.71 3.21 3.20
CA GLY A 107 1.47 4.22 2.47
C GLY A 107 2.20 3.67 1.23
N ALA A 108 2.57 2.39 1.24
CA ALA A 108 3.14 1.69 0.09
C ALA A 108 2.11 1.26 -0.96
N GLY A 109 0.80 1.37 -0.65
CA GLY A 109 -0.29 1.02 -1.55
C GLY A 109 -0.97 -0.31 -1.27
N ALA A 110 -0.71 -0.94 -0.11
CA ALA A 110 -1.46 -2.11 0.31
C ALA A 110 -2.95 -1.77 0.51
N CYS A 111 -3.84 -2.66 0.09
CA CYS A 111 -5.27 -2.54 0.35
C CYS A 111 -5.72 -3.37 1.55
N GLY A 112 -4.83 -4.18 2.14
CA GLY A 112 -5.15 -4.96 3.32
C GLY A 112 -3.93 -5.24 4.18
N TYR A 113 -4.16 -5.42 5.48
CA TYR A 113 -3.17 -5.83 6.46
C TYR A 113 -3.76 -6.89 7.38
N CYS A 114 -3.16 -8.06 7.41
CA CYS A 114 -3.59 -9.21 8.19
C CYS A 114 -2.42 -9.82 8.95
N LEU A 115 -2.71 -10.35 10.12
CA LEU A 115 -1.76 -11.16 10.87
C LEU A 115 -1.80 -12.62 10.40
N LYS A 116 -0.66 -13.33 10.46
CA LYS A 116 -0.55 -14.74 10.01
C LYS A 116 -1.33 -15.74 10.89
N ASP A 117 -1.89 -15.30 12.02
CA ASP A 117 -2.78 -16.11 12.86
C ASP A 117 -4.26 -16.06 12.42
N ILE A 118 -4.53 -15.45 11.25
CA ILE A 118 -5.86 -15.38 10.63
C ILE A 118 -6.42 -16.78 10.33
N ASP A 119 -7.68 -17.00 10.60
CA ASP A 119 -8.36 -18.23 10.21
C ASP A 119 -8.71 -18.27 8.71
N THR A 120 -8.88 -19.48 8.18
CA THR A 120 -9.13 -19.71 6.74
C THR A 120 -10.38 -19.00 6.22
N LYS A 121 -11.45 -18.93 7.03
CA LYS A 121 -12.71 -18.28 6.63
C LYS A 121 -12.53 -16.77 6.50
N THR A 122 -11.84 -16.17 7.45
CA THR A 122 -11.51 -14.74 7.41
C THR A 122 -10.57 -14.43 6.26
N LEU A 123 -9.54 -15.25 6.02
CA LEU A 123 -8.64 -15.10 4.87
C LEU A 123 -9.42 -15.14 3.53
N SER A 124 -10.41 -16.03 3.40
CA SER A 124 -11.30 -16.08 2.24
C SER A 124 -12.05 -14.76 2.02
N ASN A 125 -12.58 -14.18 3.10
CA ASN A 125 -13.29 -12.91 3.03
C ASN A 125 -12.35 -11.76 2.65
N VAL A 126 -11.12 -11.76 3.18
CA VAL A 126 -10.08 -10.78 2.84
C VAL A 126 -9.76 -10.81 1.36
N VAL A 127 -9.43 -11.99 0.81
CA VAL A 127 -9.07 -12.15 -0.61
C VAL A 127 -10.22 -11.73 -1.51
N LYS A 128 -11.44 -12.19 -1.23
CA LYS A 128 -12.64 -11.82 -2.02
C LYS A 128 -12.98 -10.34 -1.94
N SER A 129 -12.75 -9.71 -0.80
CA SER A 129 -12.99 -8.27 -0.60
C SER A 129 -11.91 -7.43 -1.28
N ALA A 130 -10.65 -7.82 -1.15
CA ALA A 130 -9.51 -7.16 -1.79
C ALA A 130 -9.62 -7.17 -3.31
N ALA A 131 -9.99 -8.32 -3.90
CA ALA A 131 -10.23 -8.43 -5.35
C ALA A 131 -11.29 -7.44 -5.87
N LYS A 132 -12.26 -7.07 -5.02
CA LYS A 132 -13.28 -6.06 -5.33
C LYS A 132 -12.85 -4.62 -5.02
N GLY A 133 -11.60 -4.43 -4.54
CA GLY A 133 -11.06 -3.13 -4.18
C GLY A 133 -11.41 -2.64 -2.79
N ALA A 134 -11.98 -3.48 -1.92
CA ALA A 134 -12.23 -3.13 -0.52
C ALA A 134 -10.93 -3.14 0.28
N CYS A 135 -10.84 -2.25 1.27
CA CYS A 135 -9.77 -2.26 2.25
C CYS A 135 -10.09 -3.22 3.40
N TRP A 136 -9.08 -3.97 3.86
CA TRP A 136 -9.19 -4.84 5.01
C TRP A 136 -8.11 -4.52 6.05
N ILE A 137 -8.50 -4.41 7.30
CA ILE A 137 -7.57 -4.24 8.42
C ILE A 137 -7.92 -5.26 9.50
N ASP A 138 -6.93 -6.05 9.92
CA ASP A 138 -7.09 -6.96 11.04
C ASP A 138 -7.53 -6.21 12.31
N GLU A 139 -8.45 -6.79 13.07
CA GLU A 139 -9.02 -6.15 14.26
C GLU A 139 -7.97 -5.79 15.33
N LYS A 140 -6.89 -6.57 15.43
CA LYS A 140 -5.81 -6.35 16.38
C LYS A 140 -4.97 -5.11 16.03
N VAL A 141 -4.82 -4.81 14.74
CA VAL A 141 -4.01 -3.68 14.26
C VAL A 141 -4.85 -2.48 13.81
N ALA A 142 -6.15 -2.64 13.68
CA ALA A 142 -7.05 -1.54 13.31
C ALA A 142 -6.93 -0.30 14.23
N PRO A 143 -6.80 -0.42 15.58
CA PRO A 143 -6.58 0.73 16.45
C PRO A 143 -5.28 1.48 16.14
N LEU A 144 -4.22 0.76 15.69
CA LEU A 144 -2.93 1.34 15.33
C LEU A 144 -3.03 2.14 14.03
N ALA A 145 -3.71 1.58 13.03
CA ALA A 145 -3.98 2.28 11.78
C ALA A 145 -4.82 3.55 12.03
N LEU A 146 -5.89 3.45 12.83
CA LEU A 146 -6.83 4.56 13.10
C LEU A 146 -6.20 5.72 13.88
N LYS A 147 -5.18 5.49 14.71
CA LYS A 147 -4.46 6.57 15.40
C LYS A 147 -3.81 7.59 14.46
N ASN A 148 -3.47 7.15 13.25
CA ASN A 148 -2.80 7.96 12.24
C ASN A 148 -3.77 8.66 11.28
N PHE A 149 -5.08 8.44 11.44
CA PHE A 149 -6.10 9.26 10.77
C PHE A 149 -6.21 10.63 11.44
N PRO A 150 -6.50 11.70 10.69
CA PRO A 150 -6.70 13.02 11.26
C PRO A 150 -7.75 12.98 12.37
N LYS A 151 -7.42 13.51 13.55
CA LYS A 151 -8.36 13.57 14.67
C LYS A 151 -9.57 14.46 14.33
N PRO A 152 -10.73 14.28 14.98
CA PRO A 152 -11.96 15.07 14.73
C PRO A 152 -11.76 16.59 14.81
N GLU A 153 -10.80 17.07 15.60
CA GLU A 153 -10.43 18.49 15.67
C GLU A 153 -9.97 19.07 14.32
N SER A 154 -9.44 18.22 13.44
CA SER A 154 -9.14 18.59 12.04
C SER A 154 -10.33 18.36 11.10
N LEU A 155 -11.44 17.72 11.56
CA LEU A 155 -12.65 17.47 10.77
C LEU A 155 -13.67 18.62 10.86
N GLU A 156 -13.50 19.60 11.74
CA GLU A 156 -14.32 20.83 11.73
C GLU A 156 -14.24 21.58 10.40
N ILE A 157 -13.24 21.25 9.56
CA ILE A 157 -13.06 21.77 8.21
C ILE A 157 -14.02 21.10 7.21
N LEU A 158 -14.52 19.89 7.48
CA LEU A 158 -15.40 19.16 6.54
C LEU A 158 -16.90 19.54 6.66
N GLY A 159 -17.28 20.30 7.69
CA GLY A 159 -18.67 20.76 7.93
C GLY A 159 -19.03 22.10 7.31
N ARG A 160 -18.10 22.80 6.67
CA ARG A 160 -18.39 24.05 5.95
C ARG A 160 -18.30 23.85 4.45
N THR A 161 -19.42 23.49 3.85
CA THR A 161 -19.67 23.77 2.44
C THR A 161 -19.63 25.30 2.23
N GLN A 162 -18.49 25.82 1.80
CA GLN A 162 -18.43 27.01 0.97
C GLN A 162 -17.01 27.29 0.48
N SER A 163 -16.93 27.56 -0.83
CA SER A 163 -15.84 28.16 -1.61
C SER A 163 -14.59 27.31 -1.83
N VAL A 164 -14.46 26.88 -3.06
CA VAL A 164 -13.25 26.53 -3.80
C VAL A 164 -12.23 27.66 -3.63
N ASP A 165 -11.38 27.59 -2.62
CA ASP A 165 -10.07 28.27 -2.53
C ASP A 165 -9.38 27.94 -1.19
N GLN A 166 -9.04 26.68 -0.95
CA GLN A 166 -8.03 26.37 0.07
C GLN A 166 -6.97 25.48 -0.56
N LYS A 167 -5.91 26.14 -1.05
CA LYS A 167 -4.59 25.55 -1.28
C LYS A 167 -4.28 24.64 -0.10
N THR A 168 -4.01 23.37 -0.36
CA THR A 168 -3.61 22.39 0.64
C THR A 168 -2.39 22.91 1.37
N LYS A 169 -2.58 23.47 2.56
CA LYS A 169 -1.47 24.06 3.34
C LYS A 169 -0.50 22.95 3.73
N LEU A 170 0.75 23.16 3.36
CA LEU A 170 1.86 22.37 3.88
C LEU A 170 1.99 22.65 5.39
N THR A 171 2.40 21.65 6.16
CA THR A 171 2.81 21.86 7.55
C THR A 171 4.14 22.60 7.60
N ASP A 172 4.46 23.24 8.71
CA ASP A 172 5.74 23.95 8.88
C ASP A 172 6.93 23.06 8.53
N ARG A 173 6.86 21.77 8.91
CA ARG A 173 7.90 20.78 8.61
C ARG A 173 7.99 20.44 7.13
N GLU A 174 6.87 20.35 6.44
CA GLU A 174 6.83 20.13 4.99
C GLU A 174 7.31 21.36 4.22
N GLU A 175 7.07 22.57 4.73
CA GLU A 175 7.63 23.78 4.14
C GLU A 175 9.15 23.82 4.25
N GLU A 176 9.71 23.42 5.40
CA GLU A 176 11.17 23.30 5.57
C GLU A 176 11.75 22.26 4.58
N VAL A 177 11.11 21.10 4.45
CA VAL A 177 11.52 20.08 3.50
C VAL A 177 11.39 20.57 2.06
N LEU A 178 10.30 21.28 1.72
CA LEU A 178 10.08 21.82 0.38
C LEU A 178 11.14 22.87 0.00
N LYS A 179 11.56 23.73 0.93
CA LYS A 179 12.66 24.67 0.73
C LYS A 179 13.96 23.97 0.34
N LEU A 180 14.32 22.91 1.07
CA LEU A 180 15.51 22.12 0.79
C LEU A 180 15.37 21.34 -0.54
N LEU A 181 14.17 20.86 -0.87
CA LEU A 181 13.88 20.18 -2.12
C LEU A 181 14.05 21.13 -3.31
N VAL A 182 13.57 22.37 -3.24
CA VAL A 182 13.75 23.40 -4.27
C VAL A 182 15.22 23.75 -4.47
N GLN A 183 16.04 23.70 -3.40
CA GLN A 183 17.50 23.87 -3.47
C GLN A 183 18.22 22.65 -4.07
N GLY A 184 17.50 21.61 -4.51
CA GLY A 184 18.08 20.42 -5.14
C GLY A 184 18.68 19.41 -4.15
N LYS A 185 18.44 19.53 -2.84
CA LYS A 185 19.00 18.63 -1.82
C LYS A 185 18.41 17.21 -1.95
N SER A 186 19.27 16.19 -1.90
CA SER A 186 18.83 14.79 -1.82
C SER A 186 18.14 14.48 -0.49
N ASN A 187 17.40 13.35 -0.42
CA ASN A 187 16.75 12.92 0.83
C ASN A 187 17.74 12.74 1.98
N THR A 188 18.97 12.30 1.68
CA THR A 188 20.05 12.21 2.67
C THR A 188 20.46 13.57 3.19
N GLN A 189 20.66 14.54 2.30
CA GLN A 189 21.00 15.92 2.68
C GLN A 189 19.85 16.63 3.43
N ILE A 190 18.59 16.35 3.04
CA ILE A 190 17.41 16.86 3.77
C ILE A 190 17.39 16.26 5.18
N ALA A 191 17.64 14.96 5.32
CA ALA A 191 17.71 14.30 6.61
C ALA A 191 18.79 14.88 7.53
N GLU A 192 19.99 15.12 6.99
CA GLU A 192 21.10 15.75 7.71
C GLU A 192 20.77 17.19 8.16
N ASN A 193 20.21 18.01 7.26
CA ASN A 193 19.85 19.40 7.56
C ASN A 193 18.78 19.51 8.64
N LEU A 194 17.85 18.58 8.66
CA LEU A 194 16.68 18.60 9.55
C LEU A 194 16.84 17.70 10.78
N ILE A 195 17.99 17.01 10.92
CA ILE A 195 18.31 16.09 12.04
C ILE A 195 17.23 15.01 12.20
N VAL A 196 16.87 14.38 11.08
CA VAL A 196 15.90 13.29 11.03
C VAL A 196 16.50 12.07 10.30
N SER A 197 15.82 10.92 10.34
CA SER A 197 16.23 9.77 9.53
C SER A 197 15.99 10.04 8.04
N VAL A 198 16.77 9.38 7.16
CA VAL A 198 16.56 9.43 5.69
C VAL A 198 15.15 8.95 5.33
N HIS A 199 14.64 7.97 6.07
CA HIS A 199 13.29 7.45 5.91
C HIS A 199 12.23 8.53 6.21
N THR A 200 12.40 9.27 7.30
CA THR A 200 11.52 10.39 7.66
C THR A 200 11.55 11.49 6.61
N ALA A 201 12.73 11.86 6.11
CA ALA A 201 12.86 12.84 5.04
C ALA A 201 12.13 12.40 3.76
N LYS A 202 12.26 11.11 3.38
CA LYS A 202 11.56 10.52 2.23
C LYS A 202 10.04 10.54 2.42
N ALA A 203 9.55 10.24 3.62
CA ALA A 203 8.11 10.29 3.92
C ALA A 203 7.54 11.71 3.77
N HIS A 204 8.26 12.74 4.27
CA HIS A 204 7.85 14.13 4.07
C HIS A 204 7.84 14.53 2.59
N VAL A 205 8.84 14.10 1.81
CA VAL A 205 8.85 14.38 0.37
C VAL A 205 7.64 13.74 -0.32
N CYS A 206 7.31 12.47 -0.03
CA CYS A 206 6.12 11.82 -0.57
C CYS A 206 4.83 12.57 -0.20
N SER A 207 4.68 12.99 1.05
CA SER A 207 3.53 13.78 1.51
C SER A 207 3.39 15.12 0.76
N ILE A 208 4.52 15.80 0.51
CA ILE A 208 4.55 17.04 -0.27
C ILE A 208 4.10 16.79 -1.72
N LEU A 209 4.59 15.73 -2.38
CA LEU A 209 4.19 15.39 -3.74
C LEU A 209 2.67 15.16 -3.84
N GLN A 210 2.09 14.43 -2.88
CA GLN A 210 0.65 14.20 -2.80
C GLN A 210 -0.12 15.50 -2.58
N LYS A 211 0.30 16.33 -1.62
CA LYS A 211 -0.36 17.63 -1.32
C LYS A 211 -0.28 18.61 -2.46
N LEU A 212 0.81 18.60 -3.19
CA LEU A 212 0.99 19.42 -4.38
C LEU A 212 0.37 18.81 -5.65
N CYS A 213 -0.20 17.58 -5.57
CA CYS A 213 -0.75 16.85 -6.71
C CYS A 213 0.24 16.79 -7.89
N VAL A 214 1.46 16.33 -7.64
CA VAL A 214 2.54 16.19 -8.63
C VAL A 214 3.21 14.82 -8.50
N ASP A 215 3.74 14.31 -9.63
CA ASP A 215 4.26 12.95 -9.71
C ASP A 215 5.74 12.82 -9.33
N ASP A 216 6.50 13.91 -9.40
CA ASP A 216 7.91 13.89 -9.11
C ASP A 216 8.43 15.17 -8.41
N ARG A 217 9.65 15.05 -7.87
CA ARG A 217 10.29 16.14 -7.12
C ARG A 217 10.61 17.39 -7.95
N VAL A 218 10.81 17.23 -9.25
CA VAL A 218 11.10 18.35 -10.17
C VAL A 218 9.84 19.16 -10.38
N GLN A 219 8.71 18.47 -10.60
CA GLN A 219 7.39 19.10 -10.69
C GLN A 219 7.02 19.81 -9.39
N ALA A 220 7.34 19.21 -8.23
CA ALA A 220 7.12 19.84 -6.92
C ALA A 220 7.93 21.14 -6.78
N ALA A 221 9.20 21.13 -7.15
CA ALA A 221 10.05 22.32 -7.11
C ALA A 221 9.54 23.43 -8.05
N VAL A 222 9.19 23.07 -9.28
CA VAL A 222 8.64 24.03 -10.27
C VAL A 222 7.32 24.61 -9.78
N LYS A 223 6.43 23.78 -9.24
CA LYS A 223 5.13 24.23 -8.71
C LYS A 223 5.30 25.15 -7.50
N ALA A 224 6.19 24.77 -6.58
CA ALA A 224 6.49 25.58 -5.40
C ALA A 224 6.99 27.00 -5.73
N ILE A 225 7.85 27.11 -6.74
CA ILE A 225 8.35 28.41 -7.22
C ILE A 225 7.24 29.21 -7.91
N LYS A 226 6.48 28.57 -8.82
CA LYS A 226 5.40 29.23 -9.59
C LYS A 226 4.28 29.76 -8.69
N GLU A 227 3.94 29.02 -7.64
CA GLU A 227 2.85 29.38 -6.72
C GLU A 227 3.34 30.23 -5.52
N GLY A 228 4.64 30.55 -5.47
CA GLY A 228 5.21 31.37 -4.41
C GLY A 228 5.17 30.69 -3.03
N LEU A 229 5.18 29.35 -2.99
CA LEU A 229 5.18 28.60 -1.73
C LEU A 229 6.53 28.66 -1.01
N VAL A 230 7.59 28.89 -1.75
CA VAL A 230 8.95 29.09 -1.22
C VAL A 230 9.64 30.22 -1.99
N SER A 231 10.38 31.06 -1.26
CA SER A 231 11.28 32.08 -1.85
C SER A 231 12.63 31.43 -2.14
N VAL A 232 13.15 31.57 -3.34
CA VAL A 232 14.50 31.11 -3.74
C VAL A 232 15.53 32.11 -3.28
#